data_54335efcc8c8c4ca55def2c482e3784d
#
_entry.id   54335efcc8c8c4ca55def2c482e3784d
#
_cell.length_a   1.000
_cell.length_b   1.000
_cell.length_c   1.000
_cell.angle_alpha   90.00
_cell.angle_beta   90.00
_cell.angle_gamma   90.00
#
_symmetry.space_group_name_H-M   'P 1'
#
loop_
_entity.id
_entity.type
_entity.pdbx_description
1 polymer ?
#
loop_
_entity_poly.entity_id
_entity_poly.type
_entity_poly.pdbx_seq_one_letter_code
_entity_poly.pdbx_strand_id
1 'polypeptide(L)'
;QFHLCESTEKIPKFEDVLKMVDGKVPLIVEFKIERTDLSLCPIADEMLRTYKGMYCMESFNPLGVRWYRKNHPELVRGQLSDAFLKEGEYVGVLYFILQNLLLNFMTKPDFVAYNHHYPKILSRKLCRGLYHNTAAAWTIKSQQELDEARKHFDIFIFDSFVPEARK
;
A
#
# COMPACT_ATOMS: atom_id res chain seq x y z
N GLN A 1 -19.82 -4.98 -15.54
CA GLN A 1 -19.85 -4.78 -14.06
C GLN A 1 -19.96 -6.16 -13.40
N PHE A 2 -19.03 -6.43 -12.48
CA PHE A 2 -19.00 -7.68 -11.71
C PHE A 2 -19.73 -7.48 -10.39
N HIS A 3 -20.41 -8.55 -9.90
CA HIS A 3 -21.01 -8.56 -8.58
C HIS A 3 -19.97 -8.91 -7.51
N LEU A 4 -20.19 -8.43 -6.30
CA LEU A 4 -19.47 -8.90 -5.12
C LEU A 4 -19.88 -10.34 -4.82
N CYS A 5 -18.96 -11.16 -4.29
CA CYS A 5 -19.28 -12.53 -3.88
C CYS A 5 -20.46 -12.54 -2.91
N GLU A 6 -21.41 -13.46 -3.14
CA GLU A 6 -22.59 -13.67 -2.30
C GLU A 6 -23.46 -12.41 -2.09
N SER A 7 -23.40 -11.45 -3.01
CA SER A 7 -24.15 -10.20 -2.93
C SER A 7 -24.80 -9.83 -4.27
N THR A 8 -25.90 -9.09 -4.23
CA THR A 8 -26.51 -8.45 -5.39
C THR A 8 -25.82 -7.13 -5.76
N GLU A 9 -24.94 -6.64 -4.89
CA GLU A 9 -24.21 -5.41 -5.12
C GLU A 9 -23.09 -5.59 -6.15
N LYS A 10 -22.80 -4.52 -6.87
CA LYS A 10 -21.77 -4.48 -7.91
C LYS A 10 -20.52 -3.79 -7.39
N ILE A 11 -19.37 -4.24 -7.90
CA ILE A 11 -18.12 -3.53 -7.67
C ILE A 11 -18.26 -2.12 -8.28
N PRO A 12 -18.09 -1.04 -7.48
CA PRO A 12 -18.21 0.33 -7.99
C PRO A 12 -17.11 0.62 -8.99
N LYS A 13 -17.38 1.51 -9.94
CA LYS A 13 -16.33 2.05 -10.78
C LYS A 13 -15.44 3.00 -9.98
N PHE A 14 -14.16 3.05 -10.29
CA PHE A 14 -13.23 3.91 -9.59
C PHE A 14 -13.63 5.40 -9.68
N GLU A 15 -14.09 5.83 -10.84
CA GLU A 15 -14.64 7.19 -11.04
C GLU A 15 -15.79 7.54 -10.08
N ASP A 16 -16.66 6.58 -9.79
CA ASP A 16 -17.80 6.78 -8.90
C ASP A 16 -17.34 6.90 -7.44
N VAL A 17 -16.29 6.13 -7.07
CA VAL A 17 -15.64 6.26 -5.76
C VAL A 17 -15.00 7.63 -5.61
N LEU A 18 -14.25 8.10 -6.61
CA LEU A 18 -13.61 9.42 -6.57
C LEU A 18 -14.66 10.55 -6.45
N LYS A 19 -15.78 10.47 -7.17
CA LYS A 19 -16.90 11.43 -7.06
C LYS A 19 -17.56 11.39 -5.69
N MET A 20 -17.75 10.22 -5.10
CA MET A 20 -18.36 10.06 -3.77
C MET A 20 -17.48 10.66 -2.68
N VAL A 21 -16.18 10.39 -2.72
CA VAL A 21 -15.21 10.94 -1.75
C VAL A 21 -15.05 12.44 -1.93
N ASP A 22 -14.99 12.92 -3.16
CA ASP A 22 -14.99 14.36 -3.53
C ASP A 22 -14.03 15.23 -2.69
N GLY A 23 -12.84 14.70 -2.39
CA GLY A 23 -11.82 15.41 -1.62
C GLY A 23 -12.10 15.53 -0.11
N LYS A 24 -13.16 14.94 0.41
CA LYS A 24 -13.55 15.05 1.84
C LYS A 24 -12.54 14.38 2.78
N VAL A 25 -11.85 13.35 2.31
CA VAL A 25 -10.79 12.65 3.04
C VAL A 25 -9.64 12.31 2.08
N PRO A 26 -8.40 12.22 2.58
CA PRO A 26 -7.27 11.71 1.78
C PRO A 26 -7.49 10.26 1.38
N LEU A 27 -6.96 9.88 0.20
CA LEU A 27 -7.03 8.53 -0.31
C LEU A 27 -5.65 7.86 -0.33
N ILE A 28 -5.60 6.60 0.07
CA ILE A 28 -4.52 5.68 -0.27
C ILE A 28 -5.05 4.74 -1.35
N VAL A 29 -4.47 4.79 -2.55
CA VAL A 29 -4.92 4.02 -3.71
C VAL A 29 -3.96 2.87 -3.93
N GLU A 30 -4.40 1.64 -3.66
CA GLU A 30 -3.62 0.44 -3.93
C GLU A 30 -3.77 0.02 -5.39
N PHE A 31 -2.63 -0.12 -6.08
CA PHE A 31 -2.55 -0.62 -7.45
C PHE A 31 -2.23 -2.10 -7.48
N LYS A 32 -3.21 -2.92 -7.82
CA LYS A 32 -3.03 -4.37 -8.01
C LYS A 32 -2.54 -4.64 -9.44
N ILE A 33 -1.24 -4.64 -9.59
CA ILE A 33 -0.54 -4.80 -10.87
C ILE A 33 -0.07 -6.24 -11.00
N GLU A 34 -0.54 -6.92 -12.04
CA GLU A 34 -0.13 -8.28 -12.34
C GLU A 34 1.17 -8.30 -13.13
N ARG A 35 2.17 -9.03 -12.62
CA ARG A 35 3.46 -9.25 -13.28
C ARG A 35 4.09 -7.95 -13.81
N THR A 36 4.17 -7.79 -15.13
CA THR A 36 4.78 -6.64 -15.82
C THR A 36 3.77 -5.76 -16.55
N ASP A 37 2.48 -6.04 -16.42
CA ASP A 37 1.43 -5.26 -17.07
C ASP A 37 1.15 -3.96 -16.29
N LEU A 38 1.67 -2.87 -16.82
CA LEU A 38 1.50 -1.53 -16.26
C LEU A 38 0.35 -0.74 -16.90
N SER A 39 -0.50 -1.36 -17.70
CA SER A 39 -1.61 -0.68 -18.39
C SER A 39 -2.59 0.01 -17.44
N LEU A 40 -2.73 -0.51 -16.23
CA LEU A 40 -3.54 0.10 -15.17
C LEU A 40 -2.99 1.48 -14.75
N CYS A 41 -1.67 1.68 -14.76
CA CYS A 41 -1.07 2.91 -14.25
C CYS A 41 -1.53 4.16 -15.02
N PRO A 42 -1.38 4.27 -16.35
CA PRO A 42 -1.83 5.46 -17.08
C PRO A 42 -3.35 5.65 -17.04
N ILE A 43 -4.14 4.57 -17.01
CA ILE A 43 -5.60 4.66 -16.96
C ILE A 43 -6.06 5.26 -15.63
N ALA A 44 -5.55 4.74 -14.51
CA ALA A 44 -5.90 5.26 -13.19
C ALA A 44 -5.31 6.66 -12.95
N ASP A 45 -4.14 6.95 -13.49
CA ASP A 45 -3.52 8.27 -13.42
C ASP A 45 -4.38 9.34 -14.10
N GLU A 46 -4.94 9.07 -15.28
CA GLU A 46 -5.85 9.99 -15.97
C GLU A 46 -7.06 10.34 -15.10
N MET A 47 -7.65 9.37 -14.41
CA MET A 47 -8.76 9.58 -13.48
C MET A 47 -8.33 10.39 -12.26
N LEU A 48 -7.18 10.03 -11.66
CA LEU A 48 -6.66 10.69 -10.47
C LEU A 48 -6.22 12.13 -10.71
N ARG A 49 -5.74 12.47 -11.90
CA ARG A 49 -5.38 13.86 -12.28
C ARG A 49 -6.56 14.84 -12.25
N THR A 50 -7.79 14.34 -12.37
CA THR A 50 -9.01 15.14 -12.25
C THR A 50 -9.53 15.22 -10.81
N TYR A 51 -9.02 14.40 -9.92
CA TYR A 51 -9.42 14.37 -8.51
C TYR A 51 -8.80 15.56 -7.76
N LYS A 52 -9.63 16.30 -7.02
CA LYS A 52 -9.20 17.51 -6.29
C LYS A 52 -8.74 17.26 -4.87
N GLY A 53 -8.93 16.05 -4.36
CA GLY A 53 -8.52 15.65 -3.01
C GLY A 53 -7.04 15.22 -2.96
N MET A 54 -6.51 15.15 -1.74
CA MET A 54 -5.21 14.54 -1.50
C MET A 54 -5.26 13.04 -1.72
N TYR A 55 -4.24 12.48 -2.35
CA TYR A 55 -4.08 11.05 -2.47
C TYR A 55 -2.61 10.65 -2.52
N CYS A 56 -2.34 9.42 -2.18
CA CYS A 56 -1.08 8.75 -2.48
C CYS A 56 -1.38 7.39 -3.12
N MET A 57 -0.36 6.80 -3.73
CA MET A 57 -0.47 5.45 -4.29
C MET A 57 0.38 4.45 -3.54
N GLU A 58 -0.03 3.19 -3.54
CA GLU A 58 0.80 2.09 -3.09
C GLU A 58 0.62 0.85 -3.95
N SER A 59 1.60 -0.03 -3.96
CA SER A 59 1.53 -1.31 -4.66
C SER A 59 2.50 -2.33 -4.09
N PHE A 60 2.11 -3.61 -4.13
CA PHE A 60 3.03 -4.74 -3.94
C PHE A 60 4.03 -4.85 -5.09
N ASN A 61 3.63 -4.43 -6.29
CA ASN A 61 4.48 -4.51 -7.46
C ASN A 61 5.41 -3.28 -7.57
N PRO A 62 6.73 -3.47 -7.40
CA PRO A 62 7.67 -2.35 -7.45
C PRO A 62 7.72 -1.66 -8.83
N LEU A 63 7.28 -2.31 -9.91
CA LEU A 63 7.22 -1.69 -11.23
C LEU A 63 6.16 -0.58 -11.27
N GLY A 64 5.02 -0.74 -10.58
CA GLY A 64 4.02 0.31 -10.43
C GLY A 64 4.56 1.52 -9.65
N VAL A 65 5.20 1.27 -8.50
CA VAL A 65 5.84 2.32 -7.71
C VAL A 65 6.91 3.07 -8.52
N ARG A 66 7.70 2.32 -9.31
CA ARG A 66 8.69 2.91 -10.23
C ARG A 66 8.05 3.73 -11.35
N TRP A 67 6.91 3.27 -11.89
CA TRP A 67 6.18 4.00 -12.93
C TRP A 67 5.76 5.38 -12.41
N TYR A 68 5.13 5.44 -11.24
CA TYR A 68 4.74 6.70 -10.60
C TYR A 68 5.96 7.57 -10.24
N ARG A 69 7.04 6.98 -9.76
CA ARG A 69 8.28 7.73 -9.51
C ARG A 69 8.80 8.45 -10.76
N LYS A 70 8.64 7.84 -11.94
CA LYS A 70 9.13 8.42 -13.20
C LYS A 70 8.20 9.48 -13.78
N ASN A 71 6.90 9.24 -13.67
CA ASN A 71 5.89 10.07 -14.33
C ASN A 71 5.34 11.16 -13.39
N HIS A 72 5.31 10.89 -12.08
CA HIS A 72 4.78 11.77 -11.04
C HIS A 72 5.71 11.77 -9.82
N PRO A 73 6.92 12.36 -9.93
CA PRO A 73 7.89 12.36 -8.82
C PRO A 73 7.39 13.11 -7.58
N GLU A 74 6.45 14.02 -7.73
CA GLU A 74 5.79 14.79 -6.67
C GLU A 74 4.77 13.99 -5.86
N LEU A 75 4.24 12.90 -6.41
CA LEU A 75 3.22 12.09 -5.75
C LEU A 75 3.84 11.18 -4.68
N VAL A 76 3.25 11.18 -3.50
CA VAL A 76 3.63 10.27 -2.40
C VAL A 76 3.37 8.82 -2.81
N ARG A 77 4.37 7.96 -2.65
CA ARG A 77 4.36 6.56 -3.10
C ARG A 77 4.73 5.61 -1.99
N GLY A 78 3.96 4.53 -1.87
CA GLY A 78 4.19 3.44 -0.94
C GLY A 78 4.64 2.15 -1.63
N GLN A 79 5.57 1.43 -1.00
CA GLN A 79 5.86 0.05 -1.33
C GLN A 79 5.17 -0.86 -0.33
N LEU A 80 4.18 -1.64 -0.79
CA LEU A 80 3.60 -2.74 -0.02
C LEU A 80 4.52 -3.95 -0.04
N SER A 81 4.65 -4.62 1.08
CA SER A 81 5.37 -5.90 1.17
C SER A 81 4.89 -6.73 2.35
N ASP A 82 5.22 -8.01 2.30
CA ASP A 82 4.90 -8.99 3.32
C ASP A 82 6.05 -9.96 3.57
N ALA A 83 5.93 -10.77 4.60
CA ALA A 83 6.85 -11.87 4.90
C ALA A 83 6.53 -13.12 4.07
N PHE A 84 6.41 -12.97 2.75
CA PHE A 84 5.94 -13.97 1.80
C PHE A 84 6.49 -15.38 2.01
N LEU A 85 7.79 -15.50 2.29
CA LEU A 85 8.44 -16.81 2.49
C LEU A 85 8.07 -17.46 3.83
N LYS A 86 7.59 -16.68 4.81
CA LYS A 86 7.18 -17.20 6.12
C LYS A 86 5.75 -17.71 6.10
N GLU A 87 4.90 -17.13 5.26
CA GLU A 87 3.52 -17.57 5.09
C GLU A 87 3.42 -18.94 4.38
N GLY A 88 4.51 -19.38 3.72
CA GLY A 88 4.58 -20.71 3.10
C GLY A 88 3.85 -20.83 1.76
N GLU A 89 3.09 -19.84 1.37
CA GLU A 89 2.33 -19.83 0.11
C GLU A 89 3.20 -19.41 -1.10
N TYR A 90 4.27 -18.69 -0.84
CA TYR A 90 5.12 -18.09 -1.86
C TYR A 90 6.55 -18.56 -1.72
N VAL A 91 7.11 -19.11 -2.80
CA VAL A 91 8.49 -19.60 -2.85
C VAL A 91 9.26 -19.01 -4.03
N GLY A 92 10.56 -18.84 -3.86
CA GLY A 92 11.48 -18.47 -4.94
C GLY A 92 12.14 -17.10 -4.77
N VAL A 93 13.10 -16.83 -5.65
CA VAL A 93 13.98 -15.67 -5.59
C VAL A 93 13.21 -14.34 -5.69
N LEU A 94 12.14 -14.30 -6.48
CA LEU A 94 11.32 -13.10 -6.62
C LEU A 94 10.71 -12.68 -5.28
N TYR A 95 10.10 -13.62 -4.55
CA TYR A 95 9.49 -13.33 -3.25
C TYR A 95 10.52 -13.00 -2.17
N PHE A 96 11.73 -13.58 -2.26
CA PHE A 96 12.84 -13.15 -1.42
C PHE A 96 13.22 -11.69 -1.68
N ILE A 97 13.29 -11.26 -2.93
CA ILE A 97 13.58 -9.87 -3.33
C ILE A 97 12.48 -8.92 -2.82
N LEU A 98 11.21 -9.27 -3.01
CA LEU A 98 10.07 -8.46 -2.61
C LEU A 98 9.94 -8.35 -1.09
N GLN A 99 10.02 -9.47 -0.36
CA GLN A 99 9.98 -9.50 1.10
C GLN A 99 11.09 -8.64 1.73
N ASN A 100 12.28 -8.69 1.14
CA ASN A 100 13.44 -7.96 1.64
C ASN A 100 13.59 -6.54 1.06
N LEU A 101 12.58 -6.05 0.32
CA LEU A 101 12.54 -4.68 -0.20
C LEU A 101 13.78 -4.32 -1.04
N LEU A 102 14.40 -5.32 -1.70
CA LEU A 102 15.67 -5.14 -2.39
C LEU A 102 15.57 -4.22 -3.61
N LEU A 103 14.35 -3.95 -4.11
CA LEU A 103 14.11 -3.03 -5.22
C LEU A 103 13.84 -1.58 -4.78
N ASN A 104 13.89 -1.29 -3.48
CA ASN A 104 13.63 0.07 -2.97
C ASN A 104 14.66 1.10 -3.43
N PHE A 105 15.89 0.69 -3.80
CA PHE A 105 16.85 1.60 -4.44
C PHE A 105 16.32 2.14 -5.78
N MET A 106 15.52 1.34 -6.48
CA MET A 106 14.93 1.68 -7.77
C MET A 106 13.60 2.43 -7.63
N THR A 107 12.76 2.05 -6.66
CA THR A 107 11.44 2.64 -6.45
C THR A 107 11.49 3.91 -5.60
N LYS A 108 12.40 3.98 -4.64
CA LYS A 108 12.55 5.05 -3.63
C LYS A 108 11.18 5.48 -3.08
N PRO A 109 10.47 4.58 -2.39
CA PRO A 109 9.16 4.88 -1.85
C PRO A 109 9.28 5.85 -0.68
N ASP A 110 8.27 6.71 -0.53
CA ASP A 110 8.17 7.65 0.59
C ASP A 110 7.75 6.95 1.88
N PHE A 111 6.96 5.87 1.74
CA PHE A 111 6.62 4.99 2.85
C PHE A 111 6.68 3.51 2.45
N VAL A 112 6.87 2.66 3.44
CA VAL A 112 6.81 1.19 3.29
C VAL A 112 5.68 0.66 4.15
N ALA A 113 4.66 0.09 3.50
CA ALA A 113 3.57 -0.60 4.17
C ALA A 113 3.90 -2.10 4.29
N TYR A 114 4.03 -2.59 5.52
CA TYR A 114 4.44 -3.95 5.81
C TYR A 114 3.47 -4.63 6.78
N ASN A 115 3.31 -5.95 6.64
CA ASN A 115 2.49 -6.76 7.53
C ASN A 115 2.95 -6.58 8.99
N HIS A 116 2.03 -6.13 9.84
CA HIS A 116 2.31 -5.79 11.24
C HIS A 116 2.72 -6.98 12.10
N HIS A 117 2.40 -8.21 11.70
CA HIS A 117 2.86 -9.42 12.39
C HIS A 117 4.37 -9.64 12.32
N TYR A 118 5.06 -8.98 11.38
CA TYR A 118 6.51 -9.11 11.17
C TYR A 118 7.29 -7.80 11.37
N PRO A 119 7.16 -7.13 12.54
CA PRO A 119 7.75 -5.80 12.75
C PRO A 119 9.27 -5.79 12.82
N LYS A 120 9.89 -6.94 13.08
CA LYS A 120 11.34 -7.07 13.33
C LYS A 120 12.15 -7.50 12.10
N ILE A 121 11.57 -7.56 10.91
CA ILE A 121 12.31 -7.91 9.68
C ILE A 121 13.43 -6.89 9.47
N LEU A 122 14.66 -7.41 9.31
CA LEU A 122 15.88 -6.60 9.20
C LEU A 122 15.85 -5.66 8.00
N SER A 123 15.40 -6.15 6.85
CA SER A 123 15.32 -5.35 5.61
C SER A 123 14.45 -4.10 5.76
N ARG A 124 13.30 -4.21 6.46
CA ARG A 124 12.47 -3.03 6.76
C ARG A 124 13.22 -2.01 7.63
N LYS A 125 13.93 -2.47 8.65
CA LYS A 125 14.74 -1.58 9.51
C LYS A 125 15.86 -0.91 8.74
N LEU A 126 16.54 -1.66 7.87
CA LEU A 126 17.60 -1.12 7.01
C LEU A 126 17.05 -0.10 6.02
N CYS A 127 15.92 -0.39 5.36
CA CYS A 127 15.27 0.56 4.45
C CYS A 127 14.88 1.85 5.17
N ARG A 128 14.30 1.75 6.38
CA ARG A 128 13.97 2.94 7.20
C ARG A 128 15.23 3.77 7.54
N GLY A 129 16.33 3.12 7.90
CA GLY A 129 17.59 3.81 8.19
C GLY A 129 18.24 4.45 6.97
N LEU A 130 18.21 3.78 5.81
CA LEU A 130 18.85 4.24 4.58
C LEU A 130 18.06 5.28 3.80
N TYR A 131 16.72 5.12 3.75
CA TYR A 131 15.84 5.95 2.90
C TYR A 131 14.97 6.90 3.71
N HIS A 132 15.02 6.84 5.06
CA HIS A 132 14.22 7.65 5.98
C HIS A 132 12.72 7.60 5.69
N ASN A 133 12.24 6.46 5.13
CA ASN A 133 10.84 6.29 4.79
C ASN A 133 9.96 6.07 6.02
N THR A 134 8.71 6.50 5.91
CA THR A 134 7.68 6.24 6.92
C THR A 134 7.28 4.76 6.90
N ALA A 135 7.00 4.19 8.06
CA ALA A 135 6.57 2.80 8.20
C ALA A 135 5.05 2.74 8.42
N ALA A 136 4.33 2.11 7.50
CA ALA A 136 2.90 1.82 7.63
C ALA A 136 2.66 0.35 7.97
N ALA A 137 1.73 0.09 8.88
CA ALA A 137 1.28 -1.25 9.27
C ALA A 137 -0.02 -1.61 8.57
N TRP A 138 -0.17 -2.83 8.07
CA TRP A 138 -1.40 -3.36 7.49
C TRP A 138 -1.56 -4.85 7.80
N THR A 139 -2.73 -5.44 7.80
CA THR A 139 -4.01 -4.82 8.08
C THR A 139 -4.35 -5.12 9.54
N ILE A 140 -4.53 -4.10 10.33
CA ILE A 140 -4.78 -4.21 11.76
C ILE A 140 -6.28 -4.43 11.98
N LYS A 141 -6.64 -5.44 12.78
CA LYS A 141 -8.03 -5.88 12.96
C LYS A 141 -8.56 -5.75 14.38
N SER A 142 -7.74 -5.26 15.30
CA SER A 142 -8.15 -5.08 16.70
C SER A 142 -7.39 -3.95 17.38
N GLN A 143 -7.92 -3.44 18.49
CA GLN A 143 -7.23 -2.45 19.32
C GLN A 143 -5.92 -2.99 19.89
N GLN A 144 -5.89 -4.28 20.27
CA GLN A 144 -4.68 -4.91 20.77
C GLN A 144 -3.56 -4.95 19.72
N GLU A 145 -3.88 -5.32 18.47
CA GLU A 145 -2.91 -5.28 17.37
C GLU A 145 -2.44 -3.86 17.08
N LEU A 146 -3.34 -2.87 17.14
CA LEU A 146 -2.98 -1.47 16.97
C LEU A 146 -1.98 -1.00 18.01
N ASP A 147 -2.22 -1.34 19.29
CA ASP A 147 -1.34 -0.93 20.39
C ASP A 147 0.05 -1.59 20.30
N GLU A 148 0.11 -2.82 19.81
CA GLU A 148 1.40 -3.48 19.55
C GLU A 148 2.10 -2.86 18.32
N ALA A 149 1.37 -2.60 17.23
CA ALA A 149 1.92 -2.01 16.00
C ALA A 149 2.49 -0.59 16.25
N ARG A 150 1.88 0.19 17.14
CA ARG A 150 2.37 1.53 17.54
C ARG A 150 3.81 1.56 18.04
N LYS A 151 4.34 0.45 18.51
CA LYS A 151 5.74 0.34 18.95
C LYS A 151 6.74 0.32 17.79
N HIS A 152 6.26 0.04 16.56
CA HIS A 152 7.11 -0.28 15.42
C HIS A 152 6.78 0.48 14.13
N PHE A 153 5.61 1.09 14.05
CA PHE A 153 5.08 1.73 12.86
C PHE A 153 4.56 3.14 13.17
N ASP A 154 4.46 3.95 12.14
CA ASP A 154 4.06 5.37 12.22
C ASP A 154 2.63 5.58 11.71
N ILE A 155 2.19 4.80 10.73
CA ILE A 155 0.87 4.84 10.08
C ILE A 155 0.20 3.46 10.21
N PHE A 156 -1.14 3.45 10.32
CA PHE A 156 -1.91 2.23 10.60
C PHE A 156 -3.07 2.11 9.64
N ILE A 157 -3.04 1.07 8.80
CA ILE A 157 -4.14 0.68 7.92
C ILE A 157 -4.91 -0.41 8.65
N PHE A 158 -6.18 -0.15 8.96
CA PHE A 158 -7.02 -1.03 9.77
C PHE A 158 -8.39 -1.24 9.13
N ASP A 159 -9.02 -2.36 9.45
CA ASP A 159 -10.40 -2.67 9.12
C ASP A 159 -11.13 -3.37 10.28
N SER A 160 -12.43 -3.54 10.15
CA SER A 160 -13.29 -4.36 11.04
C SER A 160 -13.43 -3.87 12.49
N PHE A 161 -12.84 -2.74 12.89
CA PHE A 161 -13.03 -2.13 14.19
C PHE A 161 -12.88 -0.60 14.14
N VAL A 162 -13.35 0.09 15.18
CA VAL A 162 -13.14 1.53 15.35
C VAL A 162 -12.07 1.72 16.41
N PRO A 163 -10.91 2.32 16.08
CA PRO A 163 -9.85 2.57 17.04
C PRO A 163 -10.28 3.52 18.16
N GLU A 164 -9.81 3.25 19.36
CA GLU A 164 -9.96 4.19 20.48
C GLU A 164 -9.14 5.46 20.22
N ALA A 165 -9.77 6.62 20.50
CA ALA A 165 -9.07 7.89 20.40
C ALA A 165 -7.90 7.94 21.42
N ARG A 166 -6.75 8.45 20.98
CA ARG A 166 -5.67 8.75 21.94
C ARG A 166 -6.15 9.83 22.91
N LYS A 167 -6.06 9.50 24.19
CA LYS A 167 -6.16 10.49 25.26
C LYS A 167 -4.90 11.35 25.33
#